data_090511ebad5f750a0cd25461bcc09ee0
#
_entry.id   090511ebad5f750a0cd25461bcc09ee0
#
_cell.length_a   1.000
_cell.length_b   1.000
_cell.length_c   1.000
_cell.angle_alpha   90.00
_cell.angle_beta   90.00
_cell.angle_gamma   90.00
#
_symmetry.space_group_name_H-M   'P 1'
#
loop_
_entity.id
_entity.type
_entity.pdbx_description
1 polymer ?
#
loop_
_entity_poly.entity_id
_entity_poly.type
_entity_poly.pdbx_seq_one_letter_code
_entity_poly.pdbx_strand_id
1 'polypeptide(L)'
;MERTERFYKINELLRAKRVVSFSTLLSALEVSPATLKRDLKFLCERLHNPIAYSRELGGYQLRQPDVDGQRAHELPGLWFSSAEIHALLTMQQLVAGLDSAGVLATHIAPLMERLNDLLGPHGSAEAAELRQRVRIIQLAQRGVQPRFFEQVATALAQRKRLHITYTARGTGETSQREISPQRLVHYRDNWYVDAWCHARQSLRNFALDAIAQLKPMDTPAREVGATQLNASFGPGYGIFSGGKVLWARLRFSPERAR
;
A
#
# COMPACT_ATOMS: atom_id res chain seq x y z
N MET A 1 32.70 5.86 -0.21
CA MET A 1 31.38 6.38 0.23
C MET A 1 30.30 5.83 -0.70
N GLU A 2 29.26 5.19 -0.15
CA GLU A 2 28.16 4.67 -0.94
C GLU A 2 27.31 5.80 -1.57
N ARG A 3 26.54 5.48 -2.62
CA ARG A 3 25.76 6.48 -3.37
C ARG A 3 24.72 7.19 -2.50
N THR A 4 24.03 6.43 -1.66
CA THR A 4 22.99 6.96 -0.76
C THR A 4 23.60 7.90 0.30
N GLU A 5 24.75 7.53 0.84
CA GLU A 5 25.50 8.34 1.79
C GLU A 5 25.96 9.68 1.19
N ARG A 6 26.38 9.66 -0.09
CA ARG A 6 26.73 10.89 -0.82
C ARG A 6 25.52 11.81 -1.00
N PHE A 7 24.35 11.25 -1.32
CA PHE A 7 23.12 12.04 -1.46
C PHE A 7 22.72 12.71 -0.15
N TYR A 8 22.83 11.99 0.96
CA TYR A 8 22.60 12.56 2.27
C TYR A 8 23.55 13.72 2.58
N LYS A 9 24.84 13.52 2.35
CA LYS A 9 25.87 14.55 2.61
C LYS A 9 25.74 15.78 1.70
N ILE A 10 25.33 15.61 0.44
CA ILE A 10 25.00 16.73 -0.46
C ILE A 10 23.88 17.58 0.15
N ASN A 11 22.82 16.94 0.58
CA ASN A 11 21.66 17.64 1.15
C ASN A 11 22.01 18.34 2.47
N GLU A 12 22.76 17.67 3.35
CA GLU A 12 23.24 18.26 4.61
C GLU A 12 24.05 19.54 4.35
N LEU A 13 24.98 19.49 3.40
CA LEU A 13 25.80 20.65 3.02
C LEU A 13 24.98 21.80 2.45
N LEU A 14 24.00 21.49 1.58
CA LEU A 14 23.12 22.49 0.98
C LEU A 14 22.13 23.09 1.97
N ARG A 15 21.79 22.37 3.03
CA ARG A 15 20.97 22.90 4.15
C ARG A 15 21.78 23.75 5.11
N ALA A 16 22.97 23.28 5.45
CA ALA A 16 23.84 24.01 6.39
C ALA A 16 24.36 25.34 5.81
N LYS A 17 24.52 25.41 4.49
CA LYS A 17 25.04 26.58 3.79
C LYS A 17 24.05 27.03 2.72
N ARG A 18 23.74 28.33 2.67
CA ARG A 18 22.85 28.91 1.69
C ARG A 18 23.25 28.63 0.23
N VAL A 19 24.57 28.58 -0.01
CA VAL A 19 25.19 28.25 -1.30
C VAL A 19 26.42 27.41 -1.10
N VAL A 20 26.61 26.37 -1.89
CA VAL A 20 27.77 25.48 -1.84
C VAL A 20 28.41 25.40 -3.22
N SER A 21 29.71 25.73 -3.29
CA SER A 21 30.45 25.67 -4.57
C SER A 21 30.66 24.22 -5.02
N PHE A 22 30.83 24.03 -6.34
CA PHE A 22 31.15 22.72 -6.90
C PHE A 22 32.43 22.12 -6.31
N SER A 23 33.46 22.95 -6.07
CA SER A 23 34.71 22.54 -5.43
C SER A 23 34.52 22.08 -3.99
N THR A 24 33.67 22.77 -3.21
CA THR A 24 33.34 22.40 -1.84
C THR A 24 32.65 21.03 -1.81
N LEU A 25 31.72 20.80 -2.72
CA LEU A 25 31.05 19.49 -2.83
C LEU A 25 32.02 18.38 -3.20
N LEU A 26 32.93 18.62 -4.16
CA LEU A 26 33.96 17.66 -4.56
C LEU A 26 34.85 17.28 -3.39
N SER A 27 35.35 18.28 -2.65
CA SER A 27 36.24 18.05 -1.51
C SER A 27 35.54 17.31 -0.37
N ALA A 28 34.25 17.63 -0.10
CA ALA A 28 33.50 17.02 0.97
C ALA A 28 33.10 15.57 0.68
N LEU A 29 32.88 15.24 -0.58
CA LEU A 29 32.42 13.92 -1.02
C LEU A 29 33.56 13.01 -1.48
N GLU A 30 34.74 13.55 -1.71
CA GLU A 30 35.93 12.84 -2.21
C GLU A 30 35.66 12.02 -3.47
N VAL A 31 34.94 12.62 -4.45
CA VAL A 31 34.55 11.97 -5.70
C VAL A 31 35.07 12.71 -6.92
N SER A 32 35.05 12.03 -8.09
CA SER A 32 35.38 12.67 -9.35
C SER A 32 34.33 13.69 -9.77
N PRO A 33 34.69 14.74 -10.55
CA PRO A 33 33.75 15.70 -11.11
C PRO A 33 32.62 15.05 -11.91
N ALA A 34 32.92 13.96 -12.62
CA ALA A 34 31.92 13.22 -13.40
C ALA A 34 30.91 12.48 -12.50
N THR A 35 31.37 11.96 -11.36
CA THR A 35 30.50 11.31 -10.36
C THR A 35 29.57 12.34 -9.72
N LEU A 36 30.10 13.46 -9.25
CA LEU A 36 29.29 14.53 -8.65
C LEU A 36 28.22 15.06 -9.59
N LYS A 37 28.58 15.32 -10.87
CA LYS A 37 27.60 15.76 -11.88
C LYS A 37 26.47 14.74 -12.08
N ARG A 38 26.80 13.43 -12.13
CA ARG A 38 25.79 12.35 -12.24
C ARG A 38 24.92 12.28 -11.00
N ASP A 39 25.49 12.43 -9.83
CA ASP A 39 24.76 12.40 -8.56
C ASP A 39 23.82 13.60 -8.42
N LEU A 40 24.28 14.83 -8.74
CA LEU A 40 23.42 16.02 -8.78
C LEU A 40 22.30 15.90 -9.81
N LYS A 41 22.61 15.41 -11.02
CA LYS A 41 21.62 15.16 -12.06
C LYS A 41 20.55 14.16 -11.58
N PHE A 42 20.97 13.07 -10.95
CA PHE A 42 20.05 12.07 -10.42
C PHE A 42 19.18 12.62 -9.29
N LEU A 43 19.76 13.41 -8.38
CA LEU A 43 19.02 14.11 -7.32
C LEU A 43 17.93 15.01 -7.89
N CYS A 44 18.26 15.81 -8.91
CA CYS A 44 17.31 16.74 -9.53
C CYS A 44 16.24 16.02 -10.37
N GLU A 45 16.64 15.09 -11.27
CA GLU A 45 15.76 14.53 -12.29
C GLU A 45 14.95 13.31 -11.79
N ARG A 46 15.52 12.52 -10.88
CA ARG A 46 14.89 11.28 -10.40
C ARG A 46 14.30 11.39 -9.02
N LEU A 47 14.95 12.18 -8.16
CA LEU A 47 14.48 12.37 -6.78
C LEU A 47 13.82 13.73 -6.58
N HIS A 48 13.63 14.50 -7.65
CA HIS A 48 12.97 15.82 -7.65
C HIS A 48 13.51 16.79 -6.59
N ASN A 49 14.80 16.63 -6.23
CA ASN A 49 15.44 17.51 -5.26
C ASN A 49 15.54 18.93 -5.85
N PRO A 50 15.08 19.98 -5.14
CA PRO A 50 15.07 21.34 -5.63
C PRO A 50 16.46 22.00 -5.61
N ILE A 51 17.48 21.31 -6.11
CA ILE A 51 18.84 21.84 -6.23
C ILE A 51 18.93 22.67 -7.51
N ALA A 52 19.40 23.90 -7.40
CA ALA A 52 19.68 24.77 -8.54
C ALA A 52 21.08 25.35 -8.46
N TYR A 53 21.69 25.55 -9.62
CA TYR A 53 22.94 26.30 -9.73
C TYR A 53 22.68 27.78 -9.90
N SER A 54 23.17 28.62 -9.00
CA SER A 54 23.15 30.07 -9.12
C SER A 54 24.44 30.56 -9.77
N ARG A 55 24.34 31.20 -10.92
CA ARG A 55 25.48 31.84 -11.58
C ARG A 55 26.00 33.05 -10.81
N GLU A 56 25.08 33.80 -10.21
CA GLU A 56 25.42 35.00 -9.43
C GLU A 56 26.22 34.67 -8.16
N LEU A 57 25.85 33.57 -7.49
CA LEU A 57 26.47 33.12 -6.25
C LEU A 57 27.56 32.07 -6.46
N GLY A 58 27.80 31.64 -7.70
CA GLY A 58 28.84 30.70 -8.10
C GLY A 58 28.71 29.30 -7.46
N GLY A 59 27.49 28.86 -7.15
CA GLY A 59 27.32 27.59 -6.46
C GLY A 59 25.92 27.02 -6.54
N TYR A 60 25.77 25.81 -5.96
CA TYR A 60 24.50 25.12 -5.81
C TYR A 60 23.78 25.57 -4.57
N GLN A 61 22.48 25.68 -4.66
CA GLN A 61 21.58 26.03 -3.57
C GLN A 61 20.29 25.23 -3.67
N LEU A 62 19.62 25.03 -2.56
CA LEU A 62 18.24 24.58 -2.55
C LEU A 62 17.36 25.75 -3.02
N ARG A 63 16.57 25.56 -4.08
CA ARG A 63 15.56 26.55 -4.47
C ARG A 63 14.66 26.81 -3.28
N GLN A 64 14.55 28.06 -2.87
CA GLN A 64 13.44 28.43 -2.00
C GLN A 64 12.14 28.22 -2.82
N PRO A 65 11.07 27.74 -2.21
CA PRO A 65 9.80 27.60 -2.91
C PRO A 65 9.45 28.94 -3.54
N ASP A 66 9.21 28.92 -4.85
CA ASP A 66 8.63 30.06 -5.53
C ASP A 66 7.31 30.45 -4.85
N VAL A 67 6.86 31.70 -5.06
CA VAL A 67 5.72 32.36 -4.43
C VAL A 67 4.41 31.53 -4.45
N ASP A 68 4.34 30.43 -5.20
CA ASP A 68 3.21 29.50 -5.30
C ASP A 68 3.18 28.40 -4.20
N GLY A 69 4.03 28.48 -3.17
CA GLY A 69 3.89 27.66 -1.97
C GLY A 69 4.19 26.16 -2.13
N GLN A 70 4.74 25.71 -3.27
CA GLN A 70 5.13 24.31 -3.47
C GLN A 70 6.41 23.99 -2.69
N ARG A 71 6.25 23.60 -1.43
CA ARG A 71 7.35 23.05 -0.64
C ARG A 71 7.58 21.59 -1.06
N ALA A 72 8.81 21.25 -1.43
CA ALA A 72 9.20 19.87 -1.55
C ALA A 72 9.26 19.24 -0.14
N HIS A 73 8.50 18.20 0.08
CA HIS A 73 8.46 17.48 1.34
C HIS A 73 9.44 16.31 1.29
N GLU A 74 10.25 16.15 2.32
CA GLU A 74 11.35 15.20 2.34
C GLU A 74 11.13 14.02 3.29
N LEU A 75 11.23 12.82 2.73
CA LEU A 75 11.73 11.65 3.48
C LEU A 75 13.24 11.55 3.24
N PRO A 76 14.05 11.04 4.19
CA PRO A 76 15.47 10.83 3.94
C PRO A 76 15.68 10.03 2.64
N GLY A 77 16.17 10.71 1.60
CA GLY A 77 16.37 10.13 0.26
C GLY A 77 15.18 10.13 -0.69
N LEU A 78 14.03 10.67 -0.32
CA LEU A 78 12.86 10.81 -1.19
C LEU A 78 12.28 12.21 -1.06
N TRP A 79 12.02 12.85 -2.18
CA TRP A 79 11.34 14.16 -2.27
C TRP A 79 10.04 13.95 -3.00
N PHE A 80 8.98 14.46 -2.44
CA PHE A 80 7.65 14.41 -3.03
C PHE A 80 7.23 15.79 -3.49
N SER A 81 6.69 15.89 -4.68
CA SER A 81 5.94 17.07 -5.12
C SER A 81 4.60 17.15 -4.35
N SER A 82 4.01 18.33 -4.29
CA SER A 82 2.67 18.50 -3.69
C SER A 82 1.62 17.57 -4.31
N ALA A 83 1.70 17.31 -5.63
CA ALA A 83 0.81 16.39 -6.32
C ALA A 83 0.98 14.93 -5.85
N GLU A 84 2.22 14.47 -5.65
CA GLU A 84 2.50 13.12 -5.14
C GLU A 84 2.02 12.95 -3.70
N ILE A 85 2.15 13.99 -2.87
CA ILE A 85 1.63 13.99 -1.51
C ILE A 85 0.12 13.93 -1.50
N HIS A 86 -0.56 14.73 -2.33
CA HIS A 86 -2.02 14.66 -2.46
C HIS A 86 -2.47 13.26 -2.93
N ALA A 87 -1.73 12.64 -3.85
CA ALA A 87 -2.00 11.26 -4.27
C ALA A 87 -1.84 10.27 -3.12
N LEU A 88 -0.76 10.38 -2.31
CA LEU A 88 -0.52 9.53 -1.15
C LEU A 88 -1.60 9.70 -0.08
N LEU A 89 -2.01 10.93 0.20
CA LEU A 89 -3.10 11.23 1.16
C LEU A 89 -4.45 10.69 0.66
N THR A 90 -4.73 10.83 -0.63
CA THR A 90 -5.94 10.27 -1.24
C THR A 90 -5.92 8.74 -1.17
N MET A 91 -4.78 8.11 -1.50
CA MET A 91 -4.59 6.67 -1.36
C MET A 91 -4.78 6.21 0.09
N GLN A 92 -4.28 6.96 1.07
CA GLN A 92 -4.52 6.70 2.49
C GLN A 92 -6.02 6.65 2.80
N GLN A 93 -6.80 7.62 2.32
CA GLN A 93 -8.25 7.65 2.53
C GLN A 93 -8.95 6.45 1.90
N LEU A 94 -8.52 6.05 0.70
CA LEU A 94 -9.04 4.85 0.04
C LEU A 94 -8.72 3.59 0.84
N VAL A 95 -7.48 3.43 1.30
CA VAL A 95 -7.06 2.27 2.12
C VAL A 95 -7.80 2.26 3.46
N ALA A 96 -7.89 3.41 4.15
CA ALA A 96 -8.66 3.52 5.40
C ALA A 96 -10.15 3.22 5.19
N GLY A 97 -10.72 3.61 4.05
CA GLY A 97 -12.08 3.25 3.66
C GLY A 97 -12.26 1.76 3.39
N LEU A 98 -11.28 1.08 2.83
CA LEU A 98 -11.32 -0.37 2.60
C LEU A 98 -11.09 -1.19 3.86
N ASP A 99 -10.33 -0.64 4.81
CA ASP A 99 -9.99 -1.28 6.08
C ASP A 99 -11.01 -0.93 7.18
N SER A 100 -12.27 -1.16 6.88
CA SER A 100 -13.38 -0.93 7.84
C SER A 100 -13.20 -1.69 9.16
N ALA A 101 -12.45 -2.78 9.14
CA ALA A 101 -12.13 -3.59 10.30
C ALA A 101 -10.87 -3.12 11.06
N GLY A 102 -10.11 -2.14 10.55
CA GLY A 102 -8.89 -1.62 11.19
C GLY A 102 -7.72 -2.59 11.22
N VAL A 103 -7.73 -3.62 10.39
CA VAL A 103 -6.68 -4.67 10.38
C VAL A 103 -5.35 -4.14 9.88
N LEU A 104 -5.40 -3.32 8.84
CA LEU A 104 -4.22 -2.69 8.26
C LEU A 104 -3.84 -1.38 8.97
N ALA A 105 -4.80 -0.76 9.65
CA ALA A 105 -4.62 0.54 10.30
C ALA A 105 -3.44 0.55 11.27
N THR A 106 -3.27 -0.48 12.09
CA THR A 106 -2.16 -0.60 13.05
C THR A 106 -0.79 -0.64 12.38
N HIS A 107 -0.69 -1.24 11.19
CA HIS A 107 0.56 -1.33 10.43
C HIS A 107 0.83 -0.08 9.57
N ILE A 108 -0.23 0.57 9.13
CA ILE A 108 -0.16 1.76 8.28
C ILE A 108 -0.01 3.04 9.12
N ALA A 109 -0.56 3.08 10.34
CA ALA A 109 -0.52 4.26 11.20
C ALA A 109 0.90 4.84 11.41
N PRO A 110 1.95 4.05 11.71
CA PRO A 110 3.29 4.60 11.88
C PRO A 110 3.88 5.21 10.59
N LEU A 111 3.51 4.64 9.43
CA LEU A 111 3.91 5.20 8.13
C LEU A 111 3.17 6.51 7.87
N MET A 112 1.91 6.57 8.23
CA MET A 112 1.08 7.78 8.09
C MET A 112 1.52 8.92 9.00
N GLU A 113 1.93 8.62 10.23
CA GLU A 113 2.53 9.60 11.14
C GLU A 113 3.79 10.19 10.53
N ARG A 114 4.68 9.36 10.03
CA ARG A 114 5.90 9.83 9.34
C ARG A 114 5.60 10.69 8.12
N LEU A 115 4.61 10.32 7.31
CA LEU A 115 4.17 11.13 6.18
C LEU A 115 3.57 12.46 6.62
N ASN A 116 2.77 12.48 7.70
CA ASN A 116 2.24 13.71 8.27
C ASN A 116 3.33 14.62 8.85
N ASP A 117 4.33 14.04 9.53
CA ASP A 117 5.47 14.79 10.08
C ASP A 117 6.29 15.47 8.97
N LEU A 118 6.40 14.81 7.82
CA LEU A 118 7.08 15.35 6.64
C LEU A 118 6.35 16.53 6.01
N LEU A 119 5.02 16.53 6.07
CA LEU A 119 4.20 17.63 5.57
C LEU A 119 4.38 18.91 6.39
N GLY A 120 4.84 18.76 7.63
CA GLY A 120 4.97 19.89 8.56
C GLY A 120 3.61 20.52 8.95
N PRO A 121 3.62 21.62 9.74
CA PRO A 121 2.39 22.19 10.27
C PRO A 121 1.38 22.68 9.22
N HIS A 122 1.86 23.17 8.09
CA HIS A 122 0.99 23.64 7.00
C HIS A 122 0.41 22.49 6.18
N GLY A 123 1.24 21.51 5.82
CA GLY A 123 0.77 20.34 5.07
C GLY A 123 -0.14 19.43 5.89
N SER A 124 0.05 19.36 7.21
CA SER A 124 -0.87 18.63 8.10
C SER A 124 -2.25 19.27 8.19
N ALA A 125 -2.36 20.60 8.09
CA ALA A 125 -3.63 21.32 8.03
C ALA A 125 -4.36 21.05 6.70
N GLU A 126 -3.65 21.10 5.56
CA GLU A 126 -4.20 20.77 4.23
C GLU A 126 -4.62 19.31 4.17
N ALA A 127 -3.84 18.39 4.74
CA ALA A 127 -4.18 16.97 4.84
C ALA A 127 -5.42 16.73 5.70
N ALA A 128 -5.58 17.48 6.79
CA ALA A 128 -6.78 17.43 7.63
C ALA A 128 -8.01 17.95 6.89
N GLU A 129 -7.88 19.03 6.14
CA GLU A 129 -8.94 19.59 5.31
C GLU A 129 -9.34 18.63 4.17
N LEU A 130 -8.37 18.01 3.50
CA LEU A 130 -8.62 17.00 2.47
C LEU A 130 -9.37 15.79 3.05
N ARG A 131 -9.00 15.34 4.25
CA ARG A 131 -9.69 14.26 4.96
C ARG A 131 -11.15 14.58 5.26
N GLN A 132 -11.48 15.82 5.55
CA GLN A 132 -12.88 16.24 5.76
C GLN A 132 -13.68 16.35 4.45
N ARG A 133 -13.00 16.64 3.33
CA ARG A 133 -13.64 16.83 2.02
C ARG A 133 -13.81 15.52 1.24
N VAL A 134 -13.01 14.48 1.53
CA VAL A 134 -13.12 13.17 0.89
C VAL A 134 -13.79 12.20 1.86
N ARG A 135 -15.02 11.79 1.55
CA ARG A 135 -15.77 10.82 2.34
C ARG A 135 -16.10 9.60 1.50
N ILE A 136 -15.66 8.44 1.95
CA ILE A 136 -16.04 7.16 1.35
C ILE A 136 -17.25 6.62 2.12
N ILE A 137 -18.38 6.50 1.43
CA ILE A 137 -19.60 5.93 2.02
C ILE A 137 -19.64 4.46 1.62
N GLN A 138 -19.47 3.60 2.58
CA GLN A 138 -19.59 2.15 2.38
C GLN A 138 -21.03 1.70 2.70
N LEU A 139 -21.52 0.74 1.94
CA LEU A 139 -22.81 0.11 2.18
C LEU A 139 -22.63 -0.99 3.23
N ALA A 140 -23.35 -0.87 4.36
CA ALA A 140 -23.50 -1.91 5.38
C ALA A 140 -22.17 -2.46 5.97
N GLN A 141 -21.43 -1.62 6.69
CA GLN A 141 -20.23 -2.05 7.41
C GLN A 141 -20.55 -3.12 8.46
N ARG A 142 -19.92 -4.27 8.34
CA ARG A 142 -19.83 -5.26 9.40
C ARG A 142 -18.57 -4.97 10.21
N GLY A 143 -18.70 -4.35 11.37
CA GLY A 143 -17.58 -4.00 12.25
C GLY A 143 -16.90 -5.21 12.93
N VAL A 144 -16.76 -6.32 12.23
CA VAL A 144 -16.08 -7.52 12.75
C VAL A 144 -14.65 -7.51 12.26
N GLN A 145 -13.71 -7.24 13.15
CA GLN A 145 -12.29 -7.42 12.87
C GLN A 145 -12.02 -8.90 12.55
N PRO A 146 -11.39 -9.22 11.41
CA PRO A 146 -10.99 -10.57 11.11
C PRO A 146 -9.83 -10.99 12.04
N ARG A 147 -10.20 -11.64 13.11
CA ARG A 147 -9.34 -12.06 14.23
C ARG A 147 -8.06 -12.78 13.82
N PHE A 148 -8.07 -13.42 12.66
CA PHE A 148 -6.98 -14.26 12.16
C PHE A 148 -6.33 -13.75 10.87
N PHE A 149 -6.56 -12.49 10.49
CA PHE A 149 -6.03 -11.93 9.24
C PHE A 149 -4.51 -12.07 9.13
N GLU A 150 -3.78 -11.63 10.17
CA GLU A 150 -2.30 -11.67 10.16
C GLU A 150 -1.76 -13.09 10.07
N GLN A 151 -2.38 -14.03 10.79
CA GLN A 151 -1.96 -15.43 10.78
C GLN A 151 -2.19 -16.07 9.41
N VAL A 152 -3.33 -15.75 8.77
CA VAL A 152 -3.62 -16.21 7.41
C VAL A 152 -2.66 -15.58 6.39
N ALA A 153 -2.40 -14.26 6.49
CA ALA A 153 -1.47 -13.56 5.63
C ALA A 153 -0.03 -14.10 5.77
N THR A 154 0.41 -14.37 7.00
CA THR A 154 1.71 -14.98 7.29
C THR A 154 1.83 -16.39 6.71
N ALA A 155 0.81 -17.24 6.93
CA ALA A 155 0.81 -18.60 6.39
C ALA A 155 0.78 -18.60 4.85
N LEU A 156 0.06 -17.66 4.25
CA LEU A 156 0.04 -17.44 2.81
C LEU A 156 1.44 -17.07 2.27
N ALA A 157 2.10 -16.11 2.91
CA ALA A 157 3.44 -15.66 2.52
C ALA A 157 4.50 -16.76 2.71
N GLN A 158 4.41 -17.52 3.81
CA GLN A 158 5.32 -18.64 4.11
C GLN A 158 4.96 -19.93 3.39
N ARG A 159 3.88 -19.95 2.60
CA ARG A 159 3.38 -21.15 1.90
C ARG A 159 3.17 -22.34 2.83
N LYS A 160 2.54 -22.09 3.98
CA LYS A 160 2.20 -23.09 5.00
C LYS A 160 0.72 -23.40 5.04
N ARG A 161 0.37 -24.62 5.48
CA ARG A 161 -1.01 -25.02 5.72
C ARG A 161 -1.55 -24.42 7.01
N LEU A 162 -2.87 -24.35 7.07
CA LEU A 162 -3.61 -23.93 8.26
C LEU A 162 -4.60 -25.03 8.66
N HIS A 163 -4.68 -25.31 9.94
CA HIS A 163 -5.78 -26.04 10.54
C HIS A 163 -6.78 -25.03 11.10
N ILE A 164 -8.03 -25.07 10.64
CA ILE A 164 -9.08 -24.15 11.03
C ILE A 164 -10.30 -24.88 11.58
N THR A 165 -10.94 -24.29 12.59
CA THR A 165 -12.30 -24.60 12.98
C THR A 165 -13.24 -23.58 12.34
N TYR A 166 -14.05 -24.02 11.41
CA TYR A 166 -14.87 -23.16 10.55
C TYR A 166 -16.35 -23.41 10.76
N THR A 167 -17.14 -22.36 10.99
CA THR A 167 -18.58 -22.42 11.10
C THR A 167 -19.23 -21.91 9.83
N ALA A 168 -19.90 -22.80 9.09
CA ALA A 168 -20.53 -22.47 7.81
C ALA A 168 -21.77 -21.60 8.06
N ARG A 169 -21.82 -20.40 7.48
CA ARG A 169 -22.91 -19.43 7.70
C ARG A 169 -24.28 -19.92 7.20
N GLY A 170 -24.29 -20.72 6.15
CA GLY A 170 -25.55 -21.22 5.56
C GLY A 170 -26.23 -22.32 6.37
N THR A 171 -25.43 -23.19 6.99
CA THR A 171 -25.94 -24.34 7.77
C THR A 171 -25.76 -24.23 9.26
N GLY A 172 -24.90 -23.32 9.74
CA GLY A 172 -24.51 -23.24 11.15
C GLY A 172 -23.56 -24.37 11.59
N GLU A 173 -23.19 -25.29 10.71
CA GLU A 173 -22.34 -26.42 11.04
C GLU A 173 -20.90 -26.00 11.28
N THR A 174 -20.34 -26.46 12.41
CA THR A 174 -18.92 -26.28 12.72
C THR A 174 -18.12 -27.51 12.28
N SER A 175 -17.01 -27.29 11.62
CA SER A 175 -16.16 -28.37 11.13
C SER A 175 -14.69 -27.98 11.19
N GLN A 176 -13.84 -28.97 11.42
CA GLN A 176 -12.40 -28.83 11.33
C GLN A 176 -11.93 -29.03 9.90
N ARG A 177 -11.05 -28.16 9.44
CA ARG A 177 -10.52 -28.20 8.07
C ARG A 177 -9.02 -27.94 8.07
N GLU A 178 -8.33 -28.70 7.26
CA GLU A 178 -6.97 -28.40 6.84
C GLU A 178 -7.03 -27.73 5.48
N ILE A 179 -6.43 -26.55 5.37
CA ILE A 179 -6.47 -25.73 4.16
C ILE A 179 -5.07 -25.27 3.75
N SER A 180 -4.82 -25.17 2.45
CA SER A 180 -3.65 -24.53 1.86
C SER A 180 -4.06 -23.17 1.29
N PRO A 181 -3.76 -22.05 1.95
CA PRO A 181 -4.10 -20.71 1.49
C PRO A 181 -3.49 -20.42 0.12
N GLN A 182 -4.26 -19.80 -0.79
CA GLN A 182 -3.81 -19.42 -2.12
C GLN A 182 -3.80 -17.90 -2.32
N ARG A 183 -4.85 -17.20 -1.84
CA ARG A 183 -4.95 -15.74 -1.89
C ARG A 183 -5.94 -15.21 -0.85
N LEU A 184 -5.68 -13.97 -0.38
CA LEU A 184 -6.65 -13.19 0.39
C LEU A 184 -7.50 -12.37 -0.57
N VAL A 185 -8.80 -12.30 -0.30
CA VAL A 185 -9.77 -11.57 -1.10
C VAL A 185 -10.60 -10.68 -0.18
N HIS A 186 -10.59 -9.38 -0.45
CA HIS A 186 -11.53 -8.46 0.16
C HIS A 186 -12.74 -8.30 -0.75
N TYR A 187 -13.93 -8.63 -0.24
CA TYR A 187 -15.16 -8.47 -0.99
C TYR A 187 -16.24 -7.83 -0.12
N ARG A 188 -16.74 -6.69 -0.57
CA ARG A 188 -17.59 -5.80 0.23
C ARG A 188 -16.88 -5.45 1.54
N ASP A 189 -17.47 -5.78 2.69
CA ASP A 189 -16.91 -5.41 4.01
C ASP A 189 -16.30 -6.61 4.75
N ASN A 190 -15.84 -7.63 4.02
CA ASN A 190 -15.29 -8.82 4.65
C ASN A 190 -14.08 -9.39 3.92
N TRP A 191 -13.21 -10.01 4.69
CA TRP A 191 -12.06 -10.72 4.19
C TRP A 191 -12.34 -12.20 4.04
N TYR A 192 -11.81 -12.77 2.98
CA TYR A 192 -11.93 -14.17 2.62
C TYR A 192 -10.57 -14.73 2.27
N VAL A 193 -10.39 -16.03 2.46
CA VAL A 193 -9.25 -16.76 1.93
C VAL A 193 -9.72 -17.82 0.94
N ASP A 194 -9.23 -17.72 -0.30
CA ASP A 194 -9.34 -18.78 -1.26
C ASP A 194 -8.27 -19.81 -0.92
N ALA A 195 -8.67 -21.06 -0.72
CA ALA A 195 -7.77 -22.11 -0.30
C ALA A 195 -8.14 -23.47 -0.90
N TRP A 196 -7.13 -24.31 -1.02
CA TRP A 196 -7.36 -25.73 -1.25
C TRP A 196 -7.79 -26.38 0.07
N CYS A 197 -8.96 -26.97 0.09
CA CYS A 197 -9.48 -27.70 1.24
C CYS A 197 -9.11 -29.18 1.13
N HIS A 198 -8.24 -29.67 2.03
CA HIS A 198 -7.76 -31.04 2.00
C HIS A 198 -8.86 -32.07 2.31
N ALA A 199 -9.81 -31.72 3.18
CA ALA A 199 -10.95 -32.62 3.49
C ALA A 199 -11.94 -32.76 2.31
N ARG A 200 -12.04 -31.76 1.44
CA ARG A 200 -12.97 -31.78 0.29
C ARG A 200 -12.26 -31.96 -1.06
N GLN A 201 -10.91 -32.01 -1.06
CA GLN A 201 -10.09 -32.12 -2.25
C GLN A 201 -10.49 -31.14 -3.36
N SER A 202 -10.80 -29.90 -2.98
CA SER A 202 -11.27 -28.86 -3.89
C SER A 202 -10.91 -27.46 -3.40
N LEU A 203 -10.86 -26.50 -4.32
CA LEU A 203 -10.77 -25.09 -4.00
C LEU A 203 -12.07 -24.61 -3.35
N ARG A 204 -11.92 -23.84 -2.27
CA ARG A 204 -13.03 -23.24 -1.53
C ARG A 204 -12.64 -21.87 -1.01
N ASN A 205 -13.67 -21.05 -0.83
CA ASN A 205 -13.56 -19.76 -0.22
C ASN A 205 -14.02 -19.84 1.24
N PHE A 206 -13.23 -19.29 2.16
CA PHE A 206 -13.53 -19.25 3.59
C PHE A 206 -13.55 -17.80 4.06
N ALA A 207 -14.67 -17.39 4.66
CA ALA A 207 -14.77 -16.08 5.30
C ALA A 207 -13.93 -16.07 6.59
N LEU A 208 -13.07 -15.07 6.77
CA LEU A 208 -12.17 -15.02 7.92
C LEU A 208 -12.92 -14.86 9.24
N ASP A 209 -14.01 -14.12 9.25
CA ASP A 209 -14.86 -13.90 10.43
C ASP A 209 -15.69 -15.14 10.84
N ALA A 210 -15.76 -16.15 9.96
CA ALA A 210 -16.40 -17.43 10.27
C ALA A 210 -15.40 -18.50 10.80
N ILE A 211 -14.13 -18.15 10.93
CA ILE A 211 -13.11 -18.98 11.55
C ILE A 211 -13.18 -18.78 13.07
N ALA A 212 -13.51 -19.85 13.80
CA ALA A 212 -13.56 -19.83 15.25
C ALA A 212 -12.18 -20.05 15.89
N GLN A 213 -11.36 -20.92 15.29
CA GLN A 213 -9.99 -21.23 15.73
C GLN A 213 -9.10 -21.42 14.53
N LEU A 214 -7.83 -21.04 14.66
CA LEU A 214 -6.82 -21.19 13.63
C LEU A 214 -5.49 -21.61 14.25
N LYS A 215 -4.84 -22.60 13.65
CA LYS A 215 -3.50 -23.06 14.04
C LYS A 215 -2.63 -23.20 12.79
N PRO A 216 -1.53 -22.44 12.68
CA PRO A 216 -0.54 -22.65 11.63
C PRO A 216 0.09 -24.04 11.73
N MET A 217 0.37 -24.64 10.59
CA MET A 217 1.03 -25.95 10.48
C MET A 217 2.41 -25.79 9.84
N ASP A 218 3.36 -26.63 10.21
CA ASP A 218 4.69 -26.62 9.57
C ASP A 218 4.72 -27.35 8.22
N THR A 219 3.60 -27.91 7.81
CA THR A 219 3.43 -28.61 6.54
C THR A 219 3.33 -27.61 5.38
N PRO A 220 4.07 -27.84 4.26
CA PRO A 220 3.97 -26.97 3.08
C PRO A 220 2.57 -26.93 2.50
N ALA A 221 2.14 -25.76 2.07
CA ALA A 221 0.86 -25.59 1.38
C ALA A 221 0.92 -26.27 -0.01
N ARG A 222 -0.21 -26.84 -0.42
CA ARG A 222 -0.39 -27.26 -1.81
C ARG A 222 -0.49 -26.04 -2.70
N GLU A 223 0.32 -26.00 -3.75
CA GLU A 223 0.26 -24.96 -4.77
C GLU A 223 -0.87 -25.23 -5.76
N VAL A 224 -1.59 -24.17 -6.13
CA VAL A 224 -2.61 -24.17 -7.18
C VAL A 224 -2.28 -23.07 -8.17
N GLY A 225 -2.17 -23.40 -9.45
CA GLY A 225 -1.82 -22.45 -10.49
C GLY A 225 -2.89 -21.35 -10.68
N ALA A 226 -2.47 -20.18 -11.10
CA ALA A 226 -3.34 -19.02 -11.29
C ALA A 226 -4.50 -19.30 -12.26
N THR A 227 -4.25 -20.05 -13.33
CA THR A 227 -5.29 -20.45 -14.30
C THR A 227 -6.41 -21.26 -13.62
N GLN A 228 -6.05 -22.23 -12.77
CA GLN A 228 -7.01 -23.04 -12.05
C GLN A 228 -7.78 -22.23 -10.99
N LEU A 229 -7.09 -21.30 -10.28
CA LEU A 229 -7.72 -20.38 -9.34
C LEU A 229 -8.76 -19.50 -10.06
N ASN A 230 -8.38 -18.92 -11.18
CA ASN A 230 -9.26 -18.08 -11.96
C ASN A 230 -10.43 -18.86 -12.58
N ALA A 231 -10.20 -20.09 -13.03
CA ALA A 231 -11.26 -20.96 -13.51
C ALA A 231 -12.27 -21.33 -12.41
N SER A 232 -11.80 -21.52 -11.17
CA SER A 232 -12.65 -21.89 -10.04
C SER A 232 -13.42 -20.73 -9.42
N PHE A 233 -12.80 -19.54 -9.36
CA PHE A 233 -13.37 -18.37 -8.67
C PHE A 233 -13.73 -17.21 -9.62
N GLY A 234 -13.30 -17.25 -10.89
CA GLY A 234 -13.59 -16.22 -11.89
C GLY A 234 -15.01 -16.23 -12.43
N PRO A 235 -15.59 -17.42 -12.76
CA PRO A 235 -16.97 -17.52 -13.20
C PRO A 235 -17.90 -17.32 -12.00
N GLY A 236 -18.59 -16.20 -11.92
CA GLY A 236 -19.56 -15.94 -10.85
C GLY A 236 -19.71 -14.47 -10.53
N TYR A 237 -20.54 -14.16 -9.56
CA TYR A 237 -20.75 -12.80 -9.08
C TYR A 237 -19.99 -12.60 -7.77
N GLY A 238 -18.90 -11.85 -7.82
CA GLY A 238 -18.06 -11.57 -6.66
C GLY A 238 -17.34 -12.83 -6.13
N ILE A 239 -17.56 -13.15 -4.85
CA ILE A 239 -16.99 -14.34 -4.18
C ILE A 239 -17.83 -15.62 -4.41
N PHE A 240 -18.98 -15.50 -5.04
CA PHE A 240 -19.89 -16.63 -5.27
C PHE A 240 -19.45 -17.36 -6.53
N SER A 241 -18.67 -18.42 -6.38
CA SER A 241 -18.28 -19.32 -7.42
C SER A 241 -19.22 -20.54 -7.40
N GLY A 242 -19.93 -20.81 -8.48
CA GLY A 242 -20.83 -21.95 -8.59
C GLY A 242 -20.81 -22.57 -9.98
N GLY A 243 -21.05 -23.88 -10.05
CA GLY A 243 -20.84 -24.69 -11.24
C GLY A 243 -21.71 -24.43 -12.46
N LYS A 244 -22.73 -23.60 -12.40
CA LYS A 244 -23.52 -23.18 -13.57
C LYS A 244 -23.78 -21.69 -13.54
N VAL A 245 -23.19 -21.00 -14.51
CA VAL A 245 -23.49 -19.58 -14.76
C VAL A 245 -24.74 -19.53 -15.62
N LEU A 246 -25.79 -18.90 -15.12
CA LEU A 246 -27.00 -18.60 -15.87
C LEU A 246 -26.90 -17.15 -16.36
N TRP A 247 -27.12 -16.96 -17.64
CA TRP A 247 -27.22 -15.62 -18.23
C TRP A 247 -28.58 -15.01 -17.92
N ALA A 248 -28.58 -13.86 -17.24
CA ALA A 248 -29.75 -13.03 -17.07
C ALA A 248 -29.67 -11.84 -18.04
N ARG A 249 -30.70 -11.61 -18.82
CA ARG A 249 -30.84 -10.42 -19.67
C ARG A 249 -31.67 -9.39 -18.91
N LEU A 250 -30.98 -8.30 -18.47
CA LEU A 250 -31.66 -7.17 -17.82
C LEU A 250 -31.93 -6.08 -18.85
N ARG A 251 -33.15 -5.56 -18.84
CA ARG A 251 -33.57 -4.44 -19.70
C ARG A 251 -33.81 -3.22 -18.82
N PHE A 252 -33.05 -2.18 -19.06
CA PHE A 252 -33.20 -0.89 -18.40
C PHE A 252 -33.82 0.12 -19.34
N SER A 253 -34.58 1.08 -18.80
CA SER A 253 -35.01 2.24 -19.60
C SER A 253 -33.80 3.12 -19.92
N PRO A 254 -33.83 3.92 -21.01
CA PRO A 254 -32.69 4.78 -21.37
C PRO A 254 -32.24 5.72 -20.25
N GLU A 255 -33.14 6.13 -19.38
CA GLU A 255 -32.87 7.02 -18.25
C GLU A 255 -32.07 6.32 -17.12
N ARG A 256 -32.15 5.00 -17.02
CA ARG A 256 -31.44 4.19 -16.01
C ARG A 256 -30.28 3.39 -16.58
N ALA A 257 -29.98 3.51 -17.85
CA ALA A 257 -28.88 2.81 -18.52
C ALA A 257 -27.56 3.58 -18.50
N ARG A 258 -27.34 4.39 -17.45
CA ARG A 258 -26.08 5.15 -17.26
C ARG A 258 -25.05 4.34 -16.51
#